data_00bba45ffab2d52906752c73d7efbb34
#
_entry.id   00bba45ffab2d52906752c73d7efbb34
#
_cell.length_a   1.000
_cell.length_b   1.000
_cell.length_c   1.000
_cell.angle_alpha   90.00
_cell.angle_beta   90.00
_cell.angle_gamma   90.00
#
_symmetry.space_group_name_H-M   'P 1'
#
loop_
_entity.id
_entity.type
_entity.pdbx_description
1 polymer ?
#
loop_
_entity_poly.entity_id
_entity_poly.type
_entity_poly.pdbx_seq_one_letter_code
_entity_poly.pdbx_strand_id
1 'polypeptide(L)'
;CGRLFAATEESPGATHYLAADMVPSRFQSIVDDHSRSYAFKEYRGMGSIGAMKRGKEISSEDEFHGKNFTGDTLIAEGVEGMVPCSGTVKQLVDQVMGGVTSGMYYIGAKTIDELCQKAEFIRITQASLEESHPHDLFITNPGENYK
;
A
#
# COMPACT_ATOMS: atom_id res chain seq x y z
N CYS A 1 -2.37 -6.45 -1.24
CA CYS A 1 -1.72 -5.86 -2.44
C CYS A 1 -2.36 -4.54 -2.87
N GLY A 2 -3.71 -4.35 -2.76
CA GLY A 2 -4.39 -3.16 -3.28
C GLY A 2 -3.80 -1.83 -2.81
N ARG A 3 -3.46 -1.68 -1.51
CA ARG A 3 -2.85 -0.46 -0.97
C ARG A 3 -1.49 -0.14 -1.61
N LEU A 4 -0.68 -1.14 -1.93
CA LEU A 4 0.65 -0.93 -2.53
C LEU A 4 0.52 -0.24 -3.90
N PHE A 5 -0.37 -0.73 -4.76
CA PHE A 5 -0.61 -0.14 -6.07
C PHE A 5 -1.38 1.19 -5.98
N ALA A 6 -2.30 1.33 -5.01
CA ALA A 6 -2.99 2.59 -4.79
C ALA A 6 -2.06 3.73 -4.36
N ALA A 7 -0.93 3.41 -3.74
CA ALA A 7 0.09 4.38 -3.31
C ALA A 7 1.04 4.81 -4.44
N THR A 8 0.91 4.30 -5.66
CA THR A 8 1.78 4.68 -6.79
C THR A 8 1.33 5.96 -7.47
N GLU A 9 2.26 6.62 -8.14
CA GLU A 9 2.00 7.86 -8.89
C GLU A 9 0.94 7.68 -9.97
N GLU A 10 0.93 6.52 -10.64
CA GLU A 10 0.02 6.19 -11.74
C GLU A 10 -1.38 5.78 -11.26
N SER A 11 -1.58 5.59 -9.96
CA SER A 11 -2.91 5.22 -9.46
C SER A 11 -3.93 6.34 -9.72
N PRO A 12 -5.21 5.99 -10.00
CA PRO A 12 -6.23 6.97 -10.37
C PRO A 12 -6.69 7.87 -9.21
N GLY A 13 -6.35 7.55 -7.95
CA GLY A 13 -6.67 8.38 -6.79
C GLY A 13 -6.00 9.76 -6.88
N ALA A 14 -6.69 10.82 -6.45
CA ALA A 14 -6.14 12.16 -6.43
C ALA A 14 -4.86 12.23 -5.57
N THR A 15 -3.91 13.05 -5.98
CA THR A 15 -2.67 13.30 -5.24
C THR A 15 -2.80 14.60 -4.46
N HIS A 16 -2.55 14.54 -3.16
CA HIS A 16 -2.53 15.67 -2.25
C HIS A 16 -1.10 15.88 -1.73
N TYR A 17 -0.72 17.13 -1.56
CA TYR A 17 0.59 17.50 -1.02
C TYR A 17 0.41 18.08 0.37
N LEU A 18 0.94 17.42 1.39
CA LEU A 18 0.88 17.84 2.78
C LEU A 18 2.23 18.42 3.19
N ALA A 19 2.23 19.60 3.83
CA ALA A 19 3.42 20.11 4.49
C ALA A 19 3.86 19.17 5.63
N ALA A 20 5.12 19.19 6.00
CA ALA A 20 5.71 18.25 6.97
C ALA A 20 4.96 18.21 8.32
N ASP A 21 4.50 19.38 8.80
CA ASP A 21 3.71 19.54 10.03
C ASP A 21 2.27 19.02 9.93
N MET A 22 1.75 18.87 8.70
CA MET A 22 0.43 18.31 8.42
C MET A 22 0.45 16.80 8.22
N VAL A 23 1.63 16.18 8.09
CA VAL A 23 1.77 14.73 7.94
C VAL A 23 1.36 14.04 9.25
N PRO A 24 0.40 13.10 9.22
CA PRO A 24 -0.05 12.40 10.42
C PRO A 24 1.11 11.69 11.15
N SER A 25 1.08 11.68 12.49
CA SER A 25 2.17 11.16 13.33
C SER A 25 2.62 9.74 12.96
N ARG A 26 1.68 8.87 12.56
CA ARG A 26 1.99 7.50 12.11
C ARG A 26 2.81 7.42 10.82
N PHE A 27 2.95 8.53 10.08
CA PHE A 27 3.73 8.63 8.85
C PHE A 27 4.90 9.61 8.99
N GLN A 28 5.22 10.05 10.20
CA GLN A 28 6.35 10.98 10.42
C GLN A 28 7.71 10.40 10.00
N SER A 29 7.83 9.06 9.91
CA SER A 29 9.04 8.42 9.42
C SER A 29 9.38 8.72 7.96
N ILE A 30 8.42 9.22 7.16
CA ILE A 30 8.70 9.65 5.78
C ILE A 30 9.15 11.11 5.70
N VAL A 31 9.05 11.87 6.80
CA VAL A 31 9.41 13.29 6.85
C VAL A 31 10.92 13.40 7.11
N ASP A 32 11.67 13.61 6.06
CA ASP A 32 13.12 13.79 6.08
C ASP A 32 13.52 15.27 5.95
N ASP A 33 12.63 16.14 5.44
CA ASP A 33 12.86 17.58 5.26
C ASP A 33 11.57 18.36 5.57
N HIS A 34 11.60 19.17 6.63
CA HIS A 34 10.46 19.98 7.06
C HIS A 34 10.14 21.17 6.12
N SER A 35 11.01 21.47 5.15
CA SER A 35 10.81 22.58 4.21
C SER A 35 10.00 22.18 2.96
N ARG A 36 9.72 20.89 2.77
CA ARG A 36 9.01 20.38 1.60
C ARG A 36 7.66 19.75 1.91
N SER A 37 6.88 19.52 0.85
CA SER A 37 5.60 18.84 0.93
C SER A 37 5.74 17.38 0.51
N TYR A 38 4.89 16.52 1.09
CA TYR A 38 4.87 15.08 0.88
C TYR A 38 3.60 14.67 0.14
N ALA A 39 3.74 13.87 -0.90
CA ALA A 39 2.64 13.42 -1.72
C ALA A 39 1.86 12.29 -1.04
N PHE A 40 0.54 12.40 -1.03
CA PHE A 40 -0.39 11.40 -0.54
C PHE A 40 -1.42 11.09 -1.64
N LYS A 41 -1.74 9.83 -1.82
CA LYS A 41 -2.77 9.35 -2.74
C LYS A 41 -4.06 9.06 -2.00
N GLU A 42 -5.20 9.48 -2.56
CA GLU A 42 -6.49 9.04 -2.05
C GLU A 42 -6.64 7.53 -2.14
N TYR A 43 -7.11 6.94 -1.05
CA TYR A 43 -7.39 5.53 -0.95
C TYR A 43 -8.70 5.32 -0.20
N ARG A 44 -9.66 4.66 -0.83
CA ARG A 44 -10.99 4.43 -0.26
C ARG A 44 -11.47 3.00 -0.48
N GLY A 45 -12.23 2.50 0.49
CA GLY A 45 -12.94 1.23 0.35
C GLY A 45 -14.08 1.34 -0.66
N MET A 46 -14.39 0.25 -1.36
CA MET A 46 -15.52 0.20 -2.31
C MET A 46 -16.88 0.46 -1.64
N GLY A 47 -17.02 0.12 -0.35
CA GLY A 47 -18.20 0.42 0.48
C GLY A 47 -18.16 1.80 1.14
N SER A 48 -17.25 2.71 0.77
CA SER A 48 -17.26 4.09 1.23
C SER A 48 -18.36 4.90 0.54
N ILE A 49 -18.84 5.97 1.18
CA ILE A 49 -19.89 6.83 0.64
C ILE A 49 -19.48 7.41 -0.72
N GLY A 50 -18.24 7.90 -0.86
CA GLY A 50 -17.75 8.45 -2.11
C GLY A 50 -17.65 7.42 -3.23
N ALA A 51 -17.22 6.17 -2.91
CA ALA A 51 -17.17 5.09 -3.89
C ALA A 51 -18.59 4.70 -4.35
N MET A 52 -19.54 4.58 -3.42
CA MET A 52 -20.93 4.24 -3.74
C MET A 52 -21.62 5.33 -4.55
N LYS A 53 -21.40 6.62 -4.23
CA LYS A 53 -21.93 7.75 -5.02
C LYS A 53 -21.38 7.72 -6.45
N ARG A 54 -20.06 7.53 -6.60
CA ARG A 54 -19.43 7.44 -7.91
C ARG A 54 -19.93 6.24 -8.72
N GLY A 55 -20.14 5.09 -8.05
CA GLY A 55 -20.75 3.91 -8.68
C GLY A 55 -22.18 4.17 -9.20
N LYS A 56 -22.99 4.94 -8.47
CA LYS A 56 -24.34 5.36 -8.94
C LYS A 56 -24.27 6.29 -10.17
N GLU A 57 -23.34 7.23 -10.18
CA GLU A 57 -23.13 8.13 -11.35
C GLU A 57 -22.79 7.34 -12.60
N ILE A 58 -21.81 6.40 -12.50
CA ILE A 58 -21.35 5.57 -13.62
C ILE A 58 -22.45 4.60 -14.07
N SER A 59 -23.19 3.96 -13.15
CA SER A 59 -24.25 3.01 -13.51
C SER A 59 -25.49 3.66 -14.11
N SER A 60 -25.66 4.97 -13.95
CA SER A 60 -26.71 5.72 -14.68
C SER A 60 -26.32 5.98 -16.13
N GLU A 61 -25.02 5.89 -16.47
CA GLU A 61 -24.50 6.06 -17.83
C GLU A 61 -24.40 4.73 -18.59
N ASP A 62 -24.22 3.60 -17.86
CA ASP A 62 -24.11 2.25 -18.44
C ASP A 62 -25.17 1.30 -17.86
N GLU A 63 -26.22 0.99 -18.63
CA GLU A 63 -27.28 0.00 -18.27
C GLU A 63 -26.78 -1.43 -18.04
N PHE A 64 -25.48 -1.72 -18.15
CA PHE A 64 -24.96 -3.08 -18.31
C PHE A 64 -24.48 -3.78 -17.03
N HIS A 65 -24.39 -3.13 -15.88
CA HIS A 65 -23.93 -3.77 -14.63
C HIS A 65 -25.01 -3.76 -13.53
N GLY A 66 -25.97 -4.65 -13.68
CA GLY A 66 -27.16 -4.93 -12.90
C GLY A 66 -27.06 -5.05 -11.36
N LYS A 67 -26.47 -4.10 -10.67
CA LYS A 67 -26.67 -3.86 -9.24
C LYS A 67 -27.27 -2.47 -9.04
N ASN A 68 -28.58 -2.38 -9.26
CA ASN A 68 -29.36 -1.21 -8.88
C ASN A 68 -29.33 -1.06 -7.35
N PHE A 69 -28.49 -0.17 -6.83
CA PHE A 69 -28.65 0.36 -5.49
C PHE A 69 -29.87 1.29 -5.50
N THR A 70 -31.08 0.71 -5.40
CA THR A 70 -32.37 1.44 -5.45
C THR A 70 -32.74 2.10 -4.12
N GLY A 71 -31.88 2.03 -3.09
CA GLY A 71 -32.13 2.67 -1.80
C GLY A 71 -31.56 4.10 -1.75
N ASP A 72 -32.37 5.06 -1.27
CA ASP A 72 -31.94 6.44 -1.02
C ASP A 72 -30.91 6.57 0.13
N THR A 73 -30.78 5.55 0.96
CA THR A 73 -29.89 5.56 2.13
C THR A 73 -28.65 4.75 1.83
N LEU A 74 -27.50 5.43 1.69
CA LEU A 74 -26.18 4.80 1.58
C LEU A 74 -25.64 4.54 2.99
N ILE A 75 -25.45 3.26 3.35
CA ILE A 75 -24.80 2.88 4.61
C ILE A 75 -23.32 2.65 4.31
N ALA A 76 -22.46 3.43 4.97
CA ALA A 76 -21.02 3.30 4.80
C ALA A 76 -20.51 2.03 5.51
N GLU A 77 -19.92 1.12 4.74
CA GLU A 77 -19.20 -0.06 5.23
C GLU A 77 -17.67 0.06 5.05
N GLY A 78 -17.24 1.09 4.35
CA GLY A 78 -15.83 1.38 4.06
C GLY A 78 -15.44 2.80 4.46
N VAL A 79 -14.14 2.98 4.67
CA VAL A 79 -13.53 4.28 5.00
C VAL A 79 -12.87 4.91 3.80
N GLU A 80 -12.74 6.22 3.85
CA GLU A 80 -11.94 7.03 2.93
C GLU A 80 -10.72 7.57 3.67
N GLY A 81 -9.60 7.64 3.00
CA GLY A 81 -8.37 8.13 3.59
C GLY A 81 -7.31 8.38 2.55
N MET A 82 -6.08 8.58 3.00
CA MET A 82 -4.92 8.79 2.15
C MET A 82 -3.77 7.88 2.59
N VAL A 83 -2.94 7.51 1.63
CA VAL A 83 -1.69 6.76 1.85
C VAL A 83 -0.53 7.56 1.28
N PRO A 84 0.66 7.53 1.91
CA PRO A 84 1.84 8.15 1.34
C PRO A 84 2.11 7.61 -0.08
N CYS A 85 2.45 8.50 -1.01
CA CYS A 85 2.87 8.11 -2.34
C CYS A 85 4.24 7.42 -2.26
N SER A 86 4.35 6.22 -2.83
CA SER A 86 5.55 5.38 -2.79
C SER A 86 6.32 5.32 -4.10
N GLY A 87 6.13 6.33 -4.98
CA GLY A 87 6.79 6.41 -6.29
C GLY A 87 6.04 5.68 -7.38
N THR A 88 6.74 5.26 -8.42
CA THR A 88 6.14 4.67 -9.63
C THR A 88 5.79 3.18 -9.46
N VAL A 89 4.84 2.70 -10.27
CA VAL A 89 4.54 1.25 -10.37
C VAL A 89 5.80 0.46 -10.72
N LYS A 90 6.66 1.00 -11.60
CA LYS A 90 7.91 0.33 -11.96
C LYS A 90 8.81 0.10 -10.75
N GLN A 91 9.04 1.14 -9.94
CA GLN A 91 9.85 1.02 -8.71
C GLN A 91 9.24 0.00 -7.75
N LEU A 92 7.93 0.02 -7.55
CA LEU A 92 7.23 -0.95 -6.70
C LEU A 92 7.43 -2.39 -7.22
N VAL A 93 7.27 -2.62 -8.53
CA VAL A 93 7.43 -3.95 -9.13
C VAL A 93 8.88 -4.41 -9.01
N ASP A 94 9.85 -3.55 -9.30
CA ASP A 94 11.29 -3.86 -9.19
C ASP A 94 11.64 -4.27 -7.75
N GLN A 95 11.12 -3.55 -6.74
CA GLN A 95 11.31 -3.88 -5.32
C GLN A 95 10.70 -5.23 -4.93
N VAL A 96 9.46 -5.49 -5.36
CA VAL A 96 8.78 -6.77 -5.11
C VAL A 96 9.51 -7.92 -5.78
N MET A 97 9.91 -7.76 -7.03
CA MET A 97 10.65 -8.78 -7.78
C MET A 97 12.03 -9.05 -7.14
N GLY A 98 12.72 -7.99 -6.69
CA GLY A 98 13.95 -8.11 -5.94
C GLY A 98 13.78 -8.94 -4.67
N GLY A 99 12.72 -8.67 -3.90
CA GLY A 99 12.38 -9.43 -2.70
C GLY A 99 12.08 -10.90 -2.97
N VAL A 100 11.29 -11.19 -4.00
CA VAL A 100 10.97 -12.57 -4.44
C VAL A 100 12.25 -13.31 -4.86
N THR A 101 13.09 -12.67 -5.69
CA THR A 101 14.35 -13.26 -6.15
C THR A 101 15.31 -13.57 -5.00
N SER A 102 15.42 -12.65 -4.02
CA SER A 102 16.20 -12.88 -2.81
C SER A 102 15.65 -14.07 -1.99
N GLY A 103 14.33 -14.14 -1.81
CA GLY A 103 13.70 -15.27 -1.13
C GLY A 103 13.97 -16.60 -1.85
N MET A 104 13.87 -16.63 -3.18
CA MET A 104 14.20 -17.80 -4.00
C MET A 104 15.68 -18.22 -3.81
N TYR A 105 16.59 -17.26 -3.77
CA TYR A 105 17.98 -17.51 -3.53
C TYR A 105 18.23 -18.21 -2.17
N TYR A 106 17.63 -17.70 -1.09
CA TYR A 106 17.78 -18.30 0.25
C TYR A 106 17.21 -19.71 0.36
N ILE A 107 16.14 -20.01 -0.36
CA ILE A 107 15.50 -21.34 -0.38
C ILE A 107 16.17 -22.29 -1.40
N GLY A 108 17.02 -21.78 -2.28
CA GLY A 108 17.62 -22.55 -3.38
C GLY A 108 16.60 -22.95 -4.45
N ALA A 109 15.57 -22.08 -4.70
CA ALA A 109 14.59 -22.27 -5.75
C ALA A 109 15.01 -21.53 -7.02
N LYS A 110 14.91 -22.20 -8.17
CA LYS A 110 15.24 -21.61 -9.49
C LYS A 110 14.00 -21.14 -10.24
N THR A 111 12.83 -21.66 -9.89
CA THR A 111 11.54 -21.33 -10.50
C THR A 111 10.51 -21.01 -9.41
N ILE A 112 9.42 -20.37 -9.77
CA ILE A 112 8.29 -20.11 -8.86
C ILE A 112 7.66 -21.43 -8.38
N ASP A 113 7.58 -22.43 -9.24
CA ASP A 113 7.05 -23.74 -8.87
C ASP A 113 7.95 -24.41 -7.81
N GLU A 114 9.26 -24.34 -7.97
CA GLU A 114 10.20 -24.80 -6.95
C GLU A 114 10.08 -24.02 -5.66
N LEU A 115 9.88 -22.68 -5.72
CA LEU A 115 9.65 -21.86 -4.55
C LEU A 115 8.40 -22.36 -3.79
N CYS A 116 7.29 -22.57 -4.47
CA CYS A 116 6.06 -23.07 -3.86
C CYS A 116 6.21 -24.45 -3.23
N GLN A 117 7.04 -25.32 -3.82
CA GLN A 117 7.30 -26.66 -3.30
C GLN A 117 8.26 -26.70 -2.11
N LYS A 118 9.26 -25.81 -2.09
CA LYS A 118 10.34 -25.80 -1.09
C LYS A 118 10.05 -24.87 0.09
N ALA A 119 9.14 -23.89 -0.08
CA ALA A 119 8.86 -22.91 0.97
C ALA A 119 8.12 -23.56 2.14
N GLU A 120 8.68 -23.38 3.35
CA GLU A 120 8.07 -23.76 4.61
C GLU A 120 7.81 -22.51 5.46
N PHE A 121 6.61 -22.40 6.04
CA PHE A 121 6.25 -21.31 6.92
C PHE A 121 6.28 -21.76 8.37
N ILE A 122 6.91 -20.96 9.22
CA ILE A 122 6.95 -21.17 10.66
C ILE A 122 6.23 -20.02 11.38
N ARG A 123 5.66 -20.32 12.53
CA ARG A 123 5.15 -19.28 13.44
C ARG A 123 6.32 -18.70 14.22
N ILE A 124 6.39 -17.39 14.28
CA ILE A 124 7.36 -16.66 15.09
C ILE A 124 6.64 -15.87 16.19
N THR A 125 7.32 -15.59 17.29
CA THR A 125 6.87 -14.70 18.35
C THR A 125 7.17 -13.24 18.01
N GLN A 126 6.58 -12.30 18.73
CA GLN A 126 6.91 -10.88 18.60
C GLN A 126 8.40 -10.63 18.92
N ALA A 127 8.93 -11.28 19.95
CA ALA A 127 10.36 -11.17 20.29
C ALA A 127 11.27 -11.69 19.16
N SER A 128 10.88 -12.78 18.49
CA SER A 128 11.63 -13.29 17.33
C SER A 128 11.55 -12.35 16.14
N LEU A 129 10.43 -11.64 15.96
CA LEU A 129 10.28 -10.62 14.93
C LEU A 129 11.20 -9.42 15.19
N GLU A 130 11.24 -8.93 16.44
CA GLU A 130 12.12 -7.84 16.86
C GLU A 130 13.58 -8.20 16.67
N GLU A 131 13.98 -9.43 17.07
CA GLU A 131 15.34 -9.95 16.89
C GLU A 131 15.73 -10.07 15.39
N SER A 132 14.76 -10.32 14.50
CA SER A 132 14.99 -10.44 13.07
C SER A 132 15.16 -9.09 12.35
N HIS A 133 14.83 -7.99 13.02
CA HIS A 133 15.05 -6.63 12.53
C HIS A 133 16.32 -6.03 13.11
N PRO A 134 16.90 -5.00 12.46
CA PRO A 134 18.01 -4.25 13.06
C PRO A 134 17.61 -3.72 14.44
N HIS A 135 18.29 -4.15 15.48
CA HIS A 135 18.11 -3.74 16.87
C HIS A 135 19.49 -3.41 17.50
N ASP A 136 19.48 -2.69 18.59
CA ASP A 136 20.68 -2.28 19.32
C ASP A 136 21.73 -1.53 18.48
N LEU A 137 21.31 -0.87 17.40
CA LEU A 137 22.20 -0.05 16.57
C LEU A 137 21.53 1.25 16.13
N PHE A 138 22.32 2.29 15.96
CA PHE A 138 21.86 3.53 15.35
C PHE A 138 21.99 3.41 13.82
N ILE A 139 20.84 3.33 13.15
CA ILE A 139 20.78 3.17 11.69
C ILE A 139 21.14 4.52 11.04
N THR A 140 22.26 4.58 10.34
CA THR A 140 22.70 5.77 9.58
C THR A 140 22.26 5.76 8.13
N ASN A 141 21.94 4.59 7.58
CA ASN A 141 21.39 4.41 6.23
C ASN A 141 20.42 3.23 6.25
N PRO A 142 19.09 3.48 6.33
CA PRO A 142 18.10 2.41 6.44
C PRO A 142 17.86 1.66 5.12
N GLY A 143 18.38 2.14 3.99
CA GLY A 143 17.99 1.64 2.68
C GLY A 143 16.51 1.90 2.39
N GLU A 144 15.95 1.22 1.39
CA GLU A 144 14.55 1.44 0.99
C GLU A 144 13.54 0.66 1.85
N ASN A 145 13.97 -0.39 2.55
CA ASN A 145 13.09 -1.34 3.24
C ASN A 145 12.83 -1.01 4.72
N TYR A 146 13.59 -0.10 5.31
CA TYR A 146 13.53 0.25 6.74
C TYR A 146 13.14 1.71 6.99
N LYS A 147 12.26 2.25 6.15
CA LYS A 147 11.71 3.61 6.28
C LYS A 147 10.54 3.66 7.26
#